data_5169e55bcdd7278147155625820871d6
#
_entry.id   5169e55bcdd7278147155625820871d6
#
_cell.length_a   1.000
_cell.length_b   1.000
_cell.length_c   1.000
_cell.angle_alpha   90.00
_cell.angle_beta   90.00
_cell.angle_gamma   90.00
#
_symmetry.space_group_name_H-M   'P 1'
#
loop_
_entity.id
_entity.type
_entity.pdbx_description
1 polymer ?
#
loop_
_entity_poly.entity_id
_entity_poly.type
_entity_poly.pdbx_seq_one_letter_code
_entity_poly.pdbx_strand_id
1 'polypeptide(L)'
;MDQPLTDDGQRLQAVTNAQEAAYGHGVDYVAGSPHLLHHRLRAWLVERMWRLVDTSFARFGRCRVLEVGGGHGTFTAQLAAMGADVTVTEISKSSADVLCTHFRHSPNVQVMHDAGGEEIFALPADFDIVVCISVLHHIPDYLTFVRRLTALLTAGGTLTTYQDPDWYPRRSHLEAAADRGSYFAWRTTQGHLLDGARTRLRRLRGCYDESMAADMTEYHVVRKGVDEQALVEFFNTAFAHVDLLRYWSTQGAALQRLGEKLGLRNTFGIEATDRRPGGSGSR
;
A
#
# COMPACT_ATOMS: atom_id res chain seq x y z
N MET A 1 -27.15 -18.96 5.77
CA MET A 1 -27.96 -17.77 5.37
C MET A 1 -26.97 -16.65 5.29
N ASP A 2 -26.48 -16.35 4.09
CA ASP A 2 -25.55 -15.24 3.89
C ASP A 2 -26.32 -13.93 4.06
N GLN A 3 -25.92 -13.11 5.02
CA GLN A 3 -26.43 -11.74 5.11
C GLN A 3 -26.00 -10.96 3.85
N PRO A 4 -26.86 -10.13 3.26
CA PRO A 4 -26.45 -9.29 2.16
C PRO A 4 -25.33 -8.36 2.63
N LEU A 5 -24.23 -8.32 1.86
CA LEU A 5 -23.11 -7.44 2.12
C LEU A 5 -23.59 -5.98 2.17
N THR A 6 -23.03 -5.19 3.08
CA THR A 6 -23.21 -3.73 3.06
C THR A 6 -22.64 -3.14 1.77
N ASP A 7 -23.00 -1.92 1.40
CA ASP A 7 -22.49 -1.24 0.19
C ASP A 7 -20.93 -1.20 0.16
N ASP A 8 -20.29 -1.01 1.31
CA ASP A 8 -18.83 -1.07 1.45
C ASP A 8 -18.29 -2.49 1.29
N GLY A 9 -19.00 -3.52 1.76
CA GLY A 9 -18.62 -4.92 1.56
C GLY A 9 -18.70 -5.33 0.09
N GLN A 10 -19.69 -4.84 -0.66
CA GLN A 10 -19.81 -5.09 -2.10
C GLN A 10 -18.66 -4.38 -2.87
N ARG A 11 -18.30 -3.16 -2.48
CA ARG A 11 -17.15 -2.43 -3.06
C ARG A 11 -15.84 -3.14 -2.78
N LEU A 12 -15.61 -3.58 -1.56
CA LEU A 12 -14.40 -4.33 -1.22
C LEU A 12 -14.31 -5.64 -2.00
N GLN A 13 -15.41 -6.38 -2.15
CA GLN A 13 -15.45 -7.59 -2.98
C GLN A 13 -15.15 -7.29 -4.45
N ALA A 14 -15.66 -6.18 -4.99
CA ALA A 14 -15.35 -5.75 -6.35
C ALA A 14 -13.87 -5.40 -6.53
N VAL A 15 -13.26 -4.73 -5.54
CA VAL A 15 -11.81 -4.45 -5.50
C VAL A 15 -11.02 -5.75 -5.47
N THR A 16 -11.39 -6.71 -4.61
CA THR A 16 -10.74 -8.02 -4.50
C THR A 16 -10.77 -8.78 -5.83
N ASN A 17 -11.94 -8.83 -6.48
CA ASN A 17 -12.10 -9.49 -7.78
C ASN A 17 -11.27 -8.80 -8.87
N ALA A 18 -11.20 -7.48 -8.86
CA ALA A 18 -10.39 -6.71 -9.79
C ALA A 18 -8.89 -6.94 -9.58
N GLN A 19 -8.44 -7.05 -8.34
CA GLN A 19 -7.05 -7.35 -7.99
C GLN A 19 -6.67 -8.77 -8.38
N GLU A 20 -7.54 -9.76 -8.11
CA GLU A 20 -7.31 -11.15 -8.56
C GLU A 20 -7.18 -11.24 -10.08
N ALA A 21 -8.01 -10.51 -10.83
CA ALA A 21 -7.94 -10.44 -12.29
C ALA A 21 -6.68 -9.71 -12.80
N ALA A 22 -6.19 -8.70 -12.07
CA ALA A 22 -5.07 -7.87 -12.48
C ALA A 22 -3.71 -8.45 -12.07
N TYR A 23 -3.64 -9.14 -10.95
CA TYR A 23 -2.40 -9.61 -10.31
C TYR A 23 -2.35 -11.13 -10.10
N GLY A 24 -3.36 -11.86 -10.56
CA GLY A 24 -3.43 -13.31 -10.49
C GLY A 24 -2.37 -14.03 -11.32
N HIS A 25 -2.52 -15.35 -11.48
CA HIS A 25 -1.54 -16.20 -12.15
C HIS A 25 -1.12 -15.67 -13.54
N GLY A 26 0.19 -15.51 -13.76
CA GLY A 26 0.78 -15.15 -15.05
C GLY A 26 0.95 -13.65 -15.31
N VAL A 27 0.61 -12.79 -14.35
CA VAL A 27 0.84 -11.34 -14.47
C VAL A 27 2.22 -10.97 -13.91
N ASP A 28 2.97 -10.15 -14.63
CA ASP A 28 4.22 -9.57 -14.13
C ASP A 28 3.93 -8.48 -13.08
N TYR A 29 3.86 -8.90 -11.83
CA TYR A 29 3.62 -8.03 -10.68
C TYR A 29 4.66 -6.92 -10.53
N VAL A 30 5.89 -7.15 -11.01
CA VAL A 30 7.02 -6.20 -10.86
C VAL A 30 6.90 -5.06 -11.87
N ALA A 31 6.49 -5.34 -13.11
CA ALA A 31 6.51 -4.37 -14.20
C ALA A 31 5.62 -3.14 -13.96
N GLY A 32 4.51 -3.32 -13.23
CA GLY A 32 3.57 -2.24 -12.85
C GLY A 32 3.94 -1.49 -11.58
N SER A 33 4.88 -2.03 -10.80
CA SER A 33 5.18 -1.56 -9.42
C SER A 33 6.53 -0.86 -9.34
N PRO A 34 6.61 0.49 -9.38
CA PRO A 34 7.87 1.24 -9.41
C PRO A 34 8.81 0.89 -8.26
N HIS A 35 8.26 0.68 -7.06
CA HIS A 35 9.03 0.34 -5.86
C HIS A 35 9.66 -1.07 -5.89
N LEU A 36 9.14 -1.96 -6.74
CA LEU A 36 9.75 -3.26 -7.01
C LEU A 36 10.72 -3.19 -8.19
N LEU A 37 10.39 -2.37 -9.20
CA LEU A 37 11.18 -2.24 -10.43
C LEU A 37 12.49 -1.47 -10.20
N HIS A 38 12.44 -0.35 -9.46
CA HIS A 38 13.60 0.54 -9.30
C HIS A 38 14.42 0.18 -8.06
N HIS A 39 15.61 -0.38 -8.29
CA HIS A 39 16.51 -0.81 -7.22
C HIS A 39 16.76 0.26 -6.15
N ARG A 40 16.97 1.54 -6.55
CA ARG A 40 17.22 2.63 -5.59
C ARG A 40 16.04 2.89 -4.69
N LEU A 41 14.83 2.97 -5.26
CA LEU A 41 13.60 3.18 -4.50
C LEU A 41 13.34 2.00 -3.56
N ARG A 42 13.49 0.78 -4.05
CA ARG A 42 13.37 -0.43 -3.23
C ARG A 42 14.40 -0.45 -2.10
N ALA A 43 15.67 -0.17 -2.39
CA ALA A 43 16.72 -0.14 -1.37
C ALA A 43 16.44 0.93 -0.31
N TRP A 44 15.95 2.10 -0.70
CA TRP A 44 15.56 3.16 0.22
C TRP A 44 14.41 2.72 1.14
N LEU A 45 13.37 2.05 0.61
CA LEU A 45 12.28 1.50 1.43
C LEU A 45 12.78 0.42 2.40
N VAL A 46 13.63 -0.49 1.92
CA VAL A 46 14.23 -1.56 2.75
C VAL A 46 15.08 -0.95 3.88
N GLU A 47 15.88 0.09 3.61
CA GLU A 47 16.67 0.78 4.63
C GLU A 47 15.78 1.40 5.71
N ARG A 48 14.65 2.00 5.32
CA ARG A 48 13.70 2.56 6.29
C ARG A 48 13.09 1.48 7.16
N MET A 49 12.61 0.39 6.57
CA MET A 49 12.09 -0.75 7.33
C MET A 49 13.14 -1.34 8.27
N TRP A 50 14.39 -1.44 7.82
CA TRP A 50 15.49 -1.92 8.66
C TRP A 50 15.63 -1.07 9.93
N ARG A 51 15.58 0.26 9.82
CA ARG A 51 15.65 1.17 10.97
C ARG A 51 14.48 0.98 11.94
N LEU A 52 13.26 0.75 11.41
CA LEU A 52 12.09 0.50 12.25
C LEU A 52 12.21 -0.83 12.99
N VAL A 53 12.68 -1.88 12.31
CA VAL A 53 12.92 -3.21 12.90
C VAL A 53 13.99 -3.12 13.99
N ASP A 54 15.13 -2.46 13.71
CA ASP A 54 16.19 -2.25 14.69
C ASP A 54 15.71 -1.48 15.92
N THR A 55 14.93 -0.41 15.71
CA THR A 55 14.31 0.36 16.79
C THR A 55 13.35 -0.49 17.62
N SER A 56 12.58 -1.38 16.97
CA SER A 56 11.67 -2.31 17.64
C SER A 56 12.43 -3.29 18.54
N PHE A 57 13.50 -3.90 18.03
CA PHE A 57 14.35 -4.78 18.83
C PHE A 57 14.98 -4.04 20.01
N ALA A 58 15.49 -2.84 19.79
CA ALA A 58 16.07 -2.04 20.87
C ALA A 58 15.05 -1.69 21.97
N ARG A 59 13.81 -1.46 21.58
CA ARG A 59 12.74 -1.04 22.51
C ARG A 59 12.06 -2.21 23.22
N PHE A 60 11.75 -3.28 22.48
CA PHE A 60 10.89 -4.36 22.97
C PHE A 60 11.65 -5.69 23.17
N GLY A 61 12.93 -5.79 22.75
CA GLY A 61 13.70 -7.03 22.72
C GLY A 61 13.19 -8.04 21.68
N ARG A 62 12.24 -7.64 20.85
CA ARG A 62 11.60 -8.43 19.79
C ARG A 62 11.10 -7.51 18.67
N CYS A 63 10.68 -8.11 17.55
CA CYS A 63 10.01 -7.36 16.49
C CYS A 63 8.91 -8.21 15.86
N ARG A 64 7.64 -7.94 16.21
CA ARG A 64 6.45 -8.55 15.59
C ARG A 64 5.89 -7.59 14.57
N VAL A 65 5.88 -8.01 13.32
CA VAL A 65 5.44 -7.19 12.19
C VAL A 65 4.15 -7.74 11.62
N LEU A 66 3.15 -6.87 11.41
CA LEU A 66 2.00 -7.12 10.58
C LEU A 66 2.23 -6.41 9.24
N GLU A 67 2.44 -7.17 8.18
CA GLU A 67 2.50 -6.66 6.81
C GLU A 67 1.14 -6.84 6.14
N VAL A 68 0.55 -5.74 5.70
CA VAL A 68 -0.75 -5.72 5.02
C VAL A 68 -0.54 -5.65 3.52
N GLY A 69 -1.10 -6.62 2.78
CA GLY A 69 -0.98 -6.67 1.32
C GLY A 69 0.44 -7.05 0.88
N GLY A 70 0.92 -8.22 1.29
CA GLY A 70 2.29 -8.68 1.02
C GLY A 70 2.61 -8.96 -0.45
N GLY A 71 1.59 -9.05 -1.32
CA GLY A 71 1.74 -9.37 -2.73
C GLY A 71 2.49 -10.68 -2.95
N HIS A 72 3.64 -10.63 -3.63
CA HIS A 72 4.50 -11.81 -3.85
C HIS A 72 5.64 -11.93 -2.83
N GLY A 73 5.62 -11.17 -1.72
CA GLY A 73 6.51 -11.35 -0.57
C GLY A 73 7.88 -10.67 -0.67
N THR A 74 8.06 -9.69 -1.54
CA THR A 74 9.35 -9.01 -1.69
C THR A 74 9.79 -8.32 -0.40
N PHE A 75 8.89 -7.63 0.28
CA PHE A 75 9.20 -6.96 1.55
C PHE A 75 9.06 -7.89 2.75
N THR A 76 8.14 -8.85 2.70
CA THR A 76 8.05 -9.96 3.67
C THR A 76 9.40 -10.65 3.84
N ALA A 77 10.07 -10.99 2.72
CA ALA A 77 11.38 -11.63 2.74
C ALA A 77 12.45 -10.75 3.41
N GLN A 78 12.40 -9.43 3.18
CA GLN A 78 13.33 -8.50 3.81
C GLN A 78 13.09 -8.39 5.32
N LEU A 79 11.84 -8.21 5.74
CA LEU A 79 11.46 -8.15 7.15
C LEU A 79 11.86 -9.43 7.90
N ALA A 80 11.58 -10.60 7.31
CA ALA A 80 11.95 -11.88 7.87
C ALA A 80 13.49 -12.07 7.96
N ALA A 81 14.23 -11.60 6.95
CA ALA A 81 15.70 -11.64 6.95
C ALA A 81 16.32 -10.69 7.98
N MET A 82 15.61 -9.64 8.40
CA MET A 82 16.00 -8.76 9.51
C MET A 82 15.73 -9.39 10.89
N GLY A 83 15.16 -10.60 10.94
CA GLY A 83 14.85 -11.33 12.16
C GLY A 83 13.49 -11.01 12.77
N ALA A 84 12.64 -10.27 12.07
CA ALA A 84 11.28 -10.01 12.55
C ALA A 84 10.39 -11.26 12.45
N ASP A 85 9.44 -11.40 13.39
CA ASP A 85 8.33 -12.34 13.29
C ASP A 85 7.22 -11.67 12.47
N VAL A 86 7.02 -12.13 11.24
CA VAL A 86 6.14 -11.47 10.27
C VAL A 86 4.83 -12.22 10.13
N THR A 87 3.71 -11.56 10.42
CA THR A 87 2.38 -11.96 9.94
C THR A 87 2.09 -11.16 8.69
N VAL A 88 1.95 -11.82 7.54
CA VAL A 88 1.64 -11.16 6.27
C VAL A 88 0.22 -11.52 5.83
N THR A 89 -0.59 -10.49 5.51
CA THR A 89 -1.94 -10.68 5.00
C THR A 89 -2.02 -10.37 3.51
N GLU A 90 -2.88 -11.09 2.79
CA GLU A 90 -3.10 -10.89 1.37
C GLU A 90 -4.56 -11.20 1.01
N ILE A 91 -5.19 -10.29 0.25
CA ILE A 91 -6.59 -10.40 -0.15
C ILE A 91 -6.78 -11.29 -1.40
N SER A 92 -5.79 -11.29 -2.31
CA SER A 92 -5.79 -12.13 -3.50
C SER A 92 -5.39 -13.56 -3.13
N LYS A 93 -6.25 -14.53 -3.47
CA LYS A 93 -5.99 -15.95 -3.24
C LYS A 93 -4.74 -16.43 -3.94
N SER A 94 -4.55 -16.04 -5.20
CA SER A 94 -3.38 -16.44 -5.99
C SER A 94 -2.08 -15.89 -5.42
N SER A 95 -2.07 -14.63 -4.96
CA SER A 95 -0.90 -14.04 -4.30
C SER A 95 -0.64 -14.69 -2.93
N ALA A 96 -1.68 -15.00 -2.16
CA ALA A 96 -1.56 -15.73 -0.90
C ALA A 96 -0.95 -17.13 -1.10
N ASP A 97 -1.33 -17.85 -2.15
CA ASP A 97 -0.77 -19.16 -2.50
C ASP A 97 0.73 -19.06 -2.87
N VAL A 98 1.13 -17.98 -3.56
CA VAL A 98 2.54 -17.68 -3.84
C VAL A 98 3.30 -17.44 -2.54
N LEU A 99 2.77 -16.62 -1.63
CA LEU A 99 3.36 -16.36 -0.32
C LEU A 99 3.51 -17.65 0.51
N CYS A 100 2.45 -18.46 0.61
CA CYS A 100 2.49 -19.75 1.30
C CYS A 100 3.57 -20.68 0.75
N THR A 101 3.71 -20.72 -0.58
CA THR A 101 4.74 -21.53 -1.23
C THR A 101 6.15 -21.00 -0.96
N HIS A 102 6.33 -19.68 -1.03
CA HIS A 102 7.62 -19.03 -0.84
C HIS A 102 8.13 -19.18 0.58
N PHE A 103 7.25 -18.97 1.57
CA PHE A 103 7.63 -18.96 2.99
C PHE A 103 7.34 -20.25 3.75
N ARG A 104 7.01 -21.36 3.06
CA ARG A 104 6.70 -22.66 3.69
C ARG A 104 7.76 -23.19 4.66
N HIS A 105 9.00 -22.75 4.53
CA HIS A 105 10.14 -23.15 5.37
C HIS A 105 10.69 -21.99 6.23
N SER A 106 10.00 -20.87 6.29
CA SER A 106 10.40 -19.69 7.07
C SER A 106 9.65 -19.70 8.40
N PRO A 107 10.26 -20.14 9.51
CA PRO A 107 9.56 -20.34 10.78
C PRO A 107 9.04 -19.01 11.40
N ASN A 108 9.60 -17.90 10.98
CA ASN A 108 9.25 -16.55 11.43
C ASN A 108 8.31 -15.81 10.45
N VAL A 109 7.67 -16.51 9.52
CA VAL A 109 6.66 -15.93 8.61
C VAL A 109 5.36 -16.71 8.69
N GLN A 110 4.28 -16.02 9.03
CA GLN A 110 2.92 -16.54 8.98
C GLN A 110 2.16 -15.83 7.85
N VAL A 111 1.62 -16.60 6.90
CA VAL A 111 0.80 -16.09 5.81
C VAL A 111 -0.66 -16.26 6.15
N MET A 112 -1.46 -15.20 5.94
CA MET A 112 -2.90 -15.17 6.15
C MET A 112 -3.61 -14.67 4.88
N HIS A 113 -4.45 -15.52 4.29
CA HIS A 113 -5.35 -15.10 3.22
C HIS A 113 -6.58 -14.46 3.86
N ASP A 114 -6.71 -13.15 3.72
CA ASP A 114 -7.83 -12.34 4.26
C ASP A 114 -8.71 -11.85 3.11
N ALA A 115 -9.52 -12.75 2.55
CA ALA A 115 -10.33 -12.50 1.37
C ALA A 115 -11.34 -11.34 1.54
N GLY A 116 -11.77 -11.09 2.77
CA GLY A 116 -12.72 -10.04 3.13
C GLY A 116 -12.05 -8.75 3.62
N GLY A 117 -10.74 -8.75 3.88
CA GLY A 117 -10.03 -7.63 4.51
C GLY A 117 -10.48 -7.34 5.95
N GLU A 118 -11.17 -8.29 6.59
CA GLU A 118 -11.74 -8.14 7.93
C GLU A 118 -11.10 -9.08 8.96
N GLU A 119 -10.58 -10.22 8.52
CA GLU A 119 -9.97 -11.23 9.42
C GLU A 119 -8.72 -10.69 10.12
N ILE A 120 -8.01 -9.76 9.48
CA ILE A 120 -6.87 -9.04 10.05
C ILE A 120 -7.20 -8.38 11.39
N PHE A 121 -8.43 -7.89 11.57
CA PHE A 121 -8.85 -7.20 12.79
C PHE A 121 -9.25 -8.13 13.94
N ALA A 122 -9.28 -9.45 13.69
CA ALA A 122 -9.41 -10.47 14.72
C ALA A 122 -8.06 -10.89 15.32
N LEU A 123 -6.94 -10.41 14.74
CA LEU A 123 -5.60 -10.68 15.26
C LEU A 123 -5.37 -10.01 16.64
N PRO A 124 -4.49 -10.56 17.47
CA PRO A 124 -4.16 -9.96 18.75
C PRO A 124 -3.51 -8.59 18.58
N ALA A 125 -3.79 -7.67 19.51
CA ALA A 125 -3.25 -6.31 19.53
C ALA A 125 -1.84 -6.30 20.17
N ASP A 126 -0.87 -6.96 19.55
CA ASP A 126 0.48 -7.13 20.08
C ASP A 126 1.61 -6.95 19.05
N PHE A 127 1.29 -6.35 17.91
CA PHE A 127 2.28 -6.02 16.89
C PHE A 127 3.11 -4.81 17.29
N ASP A 128 4.41 -4.89 17.06
CA ASP A 128 5.35 -3.82 17.32
C ASP A 128 5.43 -2.87 16.12
N ILE A 129 5.20 -3.41 14.91
CA ILE A 129 5.16 -2.65 13.66
C ILE A 129 3.98 -3.12 12.79
N VAL A 130 3.24 -2.18 12.19
CA VAL A 130 2.31 -2.42 11.09
C VAL A 130 2.85 -1.73 9.83
N VAL A 131 2.94 -2.47 8.73
CA VAL A 131 3.48 -1.99 7.45
C VAL A 131 2.43 -2.14 6.35
N CYS A 132 2.16 -1.05 5.60
CA CYS A 132 1.33 -1.03 4.41
C CYS A 132 2.15 -0.48 3.24
N ILE A 133 2.43 -1.27 2.21
CA ILE A 133 3.18 -0.81 1.03
C ILE A 133 2.31 -0.93 -0.21
N SER A 134 1.94 0.22 -0.81
CA SER A 134 1.07 0.23 -1.99
C SER A 134 -0.32 -0.38 -1.72
N VAL A 135 -0.93 -0.04 -0.59
CA VAL A 135 -2.18 -0.65 -0.10
C VAL A 135 -3.32 0.34 0.03
N LEU A 136 -3.09 1.51 0.66
CA LEU A 136 -4.20 2.39 1.08
C LEU A 136 -5.02 2.92 -0.10
N HIS A 137 -4.40 3.05 -1.26
CA HIS A 137 -5.09 3.49 -2.47
C HIS A 137 -6.09 2.45 -3.01
N HIS A 138 -6.07 1.20 -2.54
CA HIS A 138 -7.05 0.17 -2.85
C HIS A 138 -8.19 0.11 -1.83
N ILE A 139 -8.02 0.70 -0.64
CA ILE A 139 -8.99 0.61 0.45
C ILE A 139 -10.04 1.74 0.34
N PRO A 140 -11.34 1.43 0.21
CA PRO A 140 -12.39 2.43 0.12
C PRO A 140 -12.43 3.42 1.27
N ASP A 141 -12.47 3.01 2.50
CA ASP A 141 -12.37 3.85 3.69
C ASP A 141 -11.03 3.61 4.40
N TYR A 142 -9.95 4.11 3.78
CA TYR A 142 -8.60 3.94 4.30
C TYR A 142 -8.39 4.63 5.66
N LEU A 143 -9.13 5.69 5.98
CA LEU A 143 -9.02 6.35 7.29
C LEU A 143 -9.55 5.45 8.42
N THR A 144 -10.72 4.86 8.25
CA THR A 144 -11.25 3.88 9.21
C THR A 144 -10.37 2.64 9.26
N PHE A 145 -9.89 2.16 8.12
CA PHE A 145 -8.97 1.02 8.05
C PHE A 145 -7.69 1.26 8.86
N VAL A 146 -7.02 2.40 8.68
CA VAL A 146 -5.80 2.77 9.42
C VAL A 146 -6.07 2.97 10.92
N ARG A 147 -7.24 3.51 11.30
CA ARG A 147 -7.64 3.58 12.71
C ARG A 147 -7.73 2.19 13.34
N ARG A 148 -8.33 1.24 12.65
CA ARG A 148 -8.45 -0.15 13.10
C ARG A 148 -7.08 -0.83 13.17
N LEU A 149 -6.20 -0.62 12.18
CA LEU A 149 -4.82 -1.12 12.22
C LEU A 149 -4.04 -0.57 13.41
N THR A 150 -4.23 0.71 13.73
CA THR A 150 -3.58 1.32 14.90
C THR A 150 -3.95 0.61 16.22
N ALA A 151 -5.14 0.03 16.30
CA ALA A 151 -5.57 -0.72 17.47
C ALA A 151 -4.82 -2.04 17.67
N LEU A 152 -4.23 -2.61 16.61
CA LEU A 152 -3.45 -3.86 16.66
C LEU A 152 -2.01 -3.66 17.16
N LEU A 153 -1.55 -2.41 17.29
CA LEU A 153 -0.20 -2.12 17.76
C LEU A 153 -0.09 -2.20 19.27
N THR A 154 1.07 -2.59 19.77
CA THR A 154 1.49 -2.38 21.14
C THR A 154 1.59 -0.88 21.48
N ALA A 155 1.57 -0.51 22.76
CA ALA A 155 1.94 0.83 23.18
C ALA A 155 3.42 1.10 22.79
N GLY A 156 3.68 2.25 22.18
CA GLY A 156 5.00 2.58 21.62
C GLY A 156 5.32 1.92 20.29
N GLY A 157 4.39 1.18 19.68
CA GLY A 157 4.54 0.58 18.36
C GLY A 157 4.51 1.61 17.22
N THR A 158 4.75 1.14 16.01
CA THR A 158 4.89 1.95 14.79
C THR A 158 3.90 1.51 13.73
N LEU A 159 3.21 2.46 13.07
CA LEU A 159 2.49 2.23 11.83
C LEU A 159 3.17 3.00 10.70
N THR A 160 3.44 2.30 9.61
CA THR A 160 4.04 2.93 8.44
C THR A 160 3.29 2.57 7.17
N THR A 161 3.16 3.55 6.27
CA THR A 161 2.65 3.34 4.92
C THR A 161 3.62 3.93 3.91
N TYR A 162 3.74 3.27 2.75
CA TYR A 162 4.58 3.73 1.66
C TYR A 162 3.91 3.45 0.33
N GLN A 163 4.32 4.19 -0.70
CA GLN A 163 3.98 3.94 -2.09
C GLN A 163 2.49 4.15 -2.42
N ASP A 164 1.83 5.03 -1.70
CA ASP A 164 0.49 5.49 -2.05
C ASP A 164 0.55 6.81 -2.82
N PRO A 165 -0.28 7.00 -3.87
CA PRO A 165 -0.34 8.25 -4.62
C PRO A 165 -0.87 9.36 -3.73
N ASP A 166 -0.21 10.51 -3.74
CA ASP A 166 -0.63 11.69 -2.99
C ASP A 166 -1.96 12.28 -3.49
N TRP A 167 -2.55 13.18 -2.71
CA TRP A 167 -3.84 13.79 -3.04
C TRP A 167 -3.74 14.71 -4.26
N TYR A 168 -4.30 14.29 -5.41
CA TYR A 168 -4.19 14.99 -6.71
C TYR A 168 -4.56 16.47 -6.69
N PRO A 169 -5.58 16.92 -5.93
CA PRO A 169 -5.92 18.35 -5.87
C PRO A 169 -4.84 19.23 -5.24
N ARG A 170 -3.87 18.65 -4.50
CA ARG A 170 -2.77 19.41 -3.91
C ARG A 170 -1.49 19.39 -4.75
N ARG A 171 -1.45 18.59 -5.81
CA ARG A 171 -0.31 18.56 -6.72
C ARG A 171 -0.14 19.89 -7.44
N SER A 172 1.08 20.32 -7.63
CA SER A 172 1.39 21.42 -8.54
C SER A 172 1.03 21.01 -9.99
N HIS A 173 0.77 21.99 -10.85
CA HIS A 173 0.51 21.74 -12.27
C HIS A 173 1.68 21.03 -12.95
N LEU A 174 2.92 21.32 -12.53
CA LEU A 174 4.12 20.69 -13.04
C LEU A 174 4.17 19.20 -12.67
N GLU A 175 3.97 18.87 -11.40
CA GLU A 175 3.96 17.49 -10.92
C GLU A 175 2.84 16.68 -11.58
N ALA A 176 1.64 17.26 -11.67
CA ALA A 176 0.51 16.61 -12.33
C ALA A 176 0.76 16.40 -13.85
N ALA A 177 1.46 17.31 -14.52
CA ALA A 177 1.81 17.16 -15.92
C ALA A 177 2.92 16.11 -16.11
N ALA A 178 3.95 16.13 -15.24
CA ALA A 178 5.05 15.18 -15.26
C ALA A 178 4.56 13.75 -14.98
N ASP A 179 3.68 13.57 -13.98
CA ASP A 179 3.08 12.28 -13.64
C ASP A 179 2.27 11.71 -14.83
N ARG A 180 1.39 12.52 -15.41
CA ARG A 180 0.61 12.13 -16.59
C ARG A 180 1.50 11.81 -17.79
N GLY A 181 2.52 12.62 -18.01
CA GLY A 181 3.48 12.43 -19.11
C GLY A 181 4.29 11.15 -18.94
N SER A 182 4.76 10.86 -17.73
CA SER A 182 5.53 9.64 -17.44
C SER A 182 4.70 8.38 -17.57
N TYR A 183 3.46 8.39 -17.08
CA TYR A 183 2.52 7.28 -17.26
C TYR A 183 2.20 7.04 -18.75
N PHE A 184 1.95 8.10 -19.50
CA PHE A 184 1.70 7.99 -20.95
C PHE A 184 2.92 7.40 -21.67
N ALA A 185 4.11 7.89 -21.41
CA ALA A 185 5.35 7.38 -22.01
C ALA A 185 5.55 5.89 -21.71
N TRP A 186 5.30 5.46 -20.46
CA TRP A 186 5.36 4.04 -20.11
C TRP A 186 4.31 3.21 -20.86
N ARG A 187 3.06 3.66 -20.95
CA ARG A 187 1.99 2.95 -21.67
C ARG A 187 2.31 2.79 -23.17
N THR A 188 3.02 3.74 -23.78
CA THR A 188 3.45 3.60 -25.19
C THR A 188 4.41 2.43 -25.38
N THR A 189 5.23 2.13 -24.37
CA THR A 189 6.18 1.00 -24.42
C THR A 189 5.51 -0.36 -24.25
N GLN A 190 4.29 -0.40 -23.70
CA GLN A 190 3.53 -1.64 -23.44
C GLN A 190 2.65 -2.08 -24.63
N GLY A 191 2.60 -1.33 -25.74
CA GLY A 191 1.87 -1.70 -26.96
C GLY A 191 0.34 -1.54 -26.91
N HIS A 192 -0.26 -1.13 -25.78
CA HIS A 192 -1.72 -1.01 -25.58
C HIS A 192 -2.25 0.43 -25.72
N LEU A 193 -1.81 1.15 -26.76
CA LEU A 193 -2.12 2.58 -26.96
C LEU A 193 -3.62 2.87 -27.13
N LEU A 194 -4.33 2.03 -27.89
CA LEU A 194 -5.71 2.30 -28.28
C LEU A 194 -6.70 2.10 -27.13
N ASP A 195 -6.50 1.09 -26.30
CA ASP A 195 -7.36 0.79 -25.15
C ASP A 195 -7.14 1.82 -24.03
N GLY A 196 -5.89 2.25 -23.83
CA GLY A 196 -5.55 3.33 -22.91
C GLY A 196 -6.16 4.68 -23.32
N ALA A 197 -6.19 4.99 -24.63
CA ALA A 197 -6.78 6.22 -25.14
C ALA A 197 -8.30 6.27 -24.94
N ARG A 198 -9.01 5.18 -25.17
CA ARG A 198 -10.47 5.06 -24.96
C ARG A 198 -10.84 5.22 -23.50
N THR A 199 -10.16 4.54 -22.60
CA THR A 199 -10.37 4.64 -21.15
C THR A 199 -10.12 6.07 -20.67
N ARG A 200 -9.06 6.73 -21.17
CA ARG A 200 -8.72 8.10 -20.81
C ARG A 200 -9.73 9.12 -21.32
N LEU A 201 -10.23 8.97 -22.56
CA LEU A 201 -11.24 9.86 -23.12
C LEU A 201 -12.54 9.76 -22.30
N ARG A 202 -12.90 8.57 -21.84
CA ARG A 202 -14.02 8.33 -20.95
C ARG A 202 -13.83 9.01 -19.59
N ARG A 203 -12.64 8.84 -18.96
CA ARG A 203 -12.29 9.48 -17.67
C ARG A 203 -12.21 11.00 -17.77
N LEU A 204 -11.73 11.57 -18.89
CA LEU A 204 -11.73 13.02 -19.14
C LEU A 204 -13.15 13.60 -19.24
N ARG A 205 -14.13 12.79 -19.62
CA ARG A 205 -15.55 13.16 -19.63
C ARG A 205 -16.23 12.96 -18.28
N GLY A 206 -15.48 12.62 -17.23
CA GLY A 206 -16.02 12.36 -15.88
C GLY A 206 -16.80 11.06 -15.76
N CYS A 207 -16.74 10.18 -16.75
CA CYS A 207 -17.41 8.88 -16.73
C CYS A 207 -16.46 7.86 -16.10
N TYR A 208 -16.59 7.67 -14.81
CA TYR A 208 -15.96 6.54 -14.06
C TYR A 208 -17.00 5.43 -13.98
N ASP A 209 -16.54 4.20 -14.12
CA ASP A 209 -17.40 3.02 -14.10
C ASP A 209 -16.87 2.03 -13.06
N GLU A 210 -17.52 2.00 -11.92
CA GLU A 210 -17.17 1.09 -10.81
C GLU A 210 -17.38 -0.39 -11.17
N SER A 211 -18.06 -0.70 -12.28
CA SER A 211 -18.19 -2.06 -12.80
C SER A 211 -17.00 -2.52 -13.65
N MET A 212 -16.11 -1.60 -14.04
CA MET A 212 -14.94 -1.93 -14.86
C MET A 212 -13.72 -2.26 -14.03
N ALA A 213 -13.18 -3.47 -14.18
CA ALA A 213 -11.97 -3.94 -13.50
C ALA A 213 -10.79 -2.95 -13.59
N ALA A 214 -10.61 -2.27 -14.73
CA ALA A 214 -9.56 -1.26 -14.92
C ALA A 214 -9.72 -0.01 -14.04
N ASP A 215 -10.97 0.42 -13.75
CA ASP A 215 -11.23 1.56 -12.89
C ASP A 215 -11.19 1.16 -11.41
N MET A 216 -11.53 -0.09 -11.09
CA MET A 216 -11.48 -0.64 -9.74
C MET A 216 -10.05 -1.01 -9.31
N THR A 217 -9.22 -1.52 -10.21
CA THR A 217 -7.80 -1.80 -9.93
C THR A 217 -7.01 -0.51 -9.62
N GLU A 218 -7.40 0.61 -10.26
CA GLU A 218 -6.84 1.93 -10.00
C GLU A 218 -7.85 2.81 -9.22
N TYR A 219 -8.41 2.29 -8.13
CA TYR A 219 -9.44 3.00 -7.35
C TYR A 219 -8.98 4.39 -6.86
N HIS A 220 -7.68 4.57 -6.67
CA HIS A 220 -7.08 5.87 -6.37
C HIS A 220 -7.34 6.93 -7.46
N VAL A 221 -7.52 6.55 -8.72
CA VAL A 221 -7.81 7.49 -9.82
C VAL A 221 -9.20 8.06 -9.67
N VAL A 222 -10.18 7.24 -9.28
CA VAL A 222 -11.55 7.65 -9.01
C VAL A 222 -11.60 8.62 -7.82
N ARG A 223 -10.77 8.39 -6.80
CA ARG A 223 -10.71 9.18 -5.57
C ARG A 223 -9.77 10.37 -5.63
N LYS A 224 -9.01 10.55 -6.69
CA LYS A 224 -7.97 11.58 -6.81
C LYS A 224 -6.80 11.40 -5.84
N GLY A 225 -6.38 10.15 -5.61
CA GLY A 225 -5.28 9.81 -4.70
C GLY A 225 -5.73 9.52 -3.27
N VAL A 226 -4.79 9.46 -2.36
CA VAL A 226 -4.99 9.27 -0.91
C VAL A 226 -4.70 10.59 -0.20
N ASP A 227 -5.58 11.05 0.68
CA ASP A 227 -5.39 12.29 1.43
C ASP A 227 -4.36 12.10 2.55
N GLU A 228 -3.09 12.37 2.22
CA GLU A 228 -1.97 12.22 3.14
C GLU A 228 -2.03 13.21 4.32
N GLN A 229 -2.71 14.36 4.16
CA GLN A 229 -2.88 15.30 5.28
C GLN A 229 -3.90 14.79 6.28
N ALA A 230 -5.04 14.24 5.82
CA ALA A 230 -6.02 13.61 6.70
C ALA A 230 -5.41 12.44 7.48
N LEU A 231 -4.53 11.66 6.85
CA LEU A 231 -3.76 10.62 7.55
C LEU A 231 -2.83 11.21 8.61
N VAL A 232 -2.06 12.24 8.27
CA VAL A 232 -1.15 12.93 9.21
C VAL A 232 -1.92 13.52 10.39
N GLU A 233 -3.06 14.16 10.13
CA GLU A 233 -3.93 14.69 11.19
C GLU A 233 -4.37 13.59 12.15
N PHE A 234 -4.84 12.47 11.61
CA PHE A 234 -5.20 11.31 12.45
C PHE A 234 -3.99 10.77 13.22
N PHE A 235 -2.85 10.52 12.55
CA PHE A 235 -1.67 9.96 13.20
C PHE A 235 -1.12 10.86 14.31
N ASN A 236 -1.17 12.17 14.16
CA ASN A 236 -0.77 13.11 15.20
C ASN A 236 -1.62 12.99 16.49
N THR A 237 -2.84 12.45 16.41
CA THR A 237 -3.65 12.17 17.61
C THR A 237 -3.22 10.87 18.30
N ALA A 238 -2.75 9.87 17.55
CA ALA A 238 -2.50 8.52 18.03
C ALA A 238 -1.01 8.22 18.31
N PHE A 239 -0.08 8.96 17.70
CA PHE A 239 1.35 8.73 17.80
C PHE A 239 2.10 9.97 18.33
N ALA A 240 3.29 9.76 18.86
CA ALA A 240 4.12 10.86 19.36
C ALA A 240 4.88 11.57 18.22
N HIS A 241 5.29 10.82 17.22
CA HIS A 241 6.04 11.33 16.07
C HIS A 241 5.41 10.87 14.77
N VAL A 242 5.30 11.78 13.81
CA VAL A 242 4.72 11.51 12.47
C VAL A 242 5.58 12.18 11.42
N ASP A 243 6.23 11.38 10.60
CA ASP A 243 7.04 11.84 9.48
C ASP A 243 6.33 11.59 8.16
N LEU A 244 6.04 12.65 7.41
CA LEU A 244 5.48 12.58 6.06
C LEU A 244 6.60 12.68 5.04
N LEU A 245 6.75 11.63 4.26
CA LEU A 245 7.73 11.48 3.20
C LEU A 245 7.04 11.66 1.86
N ARG A 246 7.51 12.58 1.02
CA ARG A 246 7.01 12.75 -0.34
C ARG A 246 8.14 12.53 -1.33
N TYR A 247 7.89 11.71 -2.35
CA TYR A 247 8.88 11.33 -3.34
C TYR A 247 8.25 11.10 -4.71
N TRP A 248 9.12 10.93 -5.70
CA TRP A 248 8.72 10.61 -7.05
C TRP A 248 8.74 9.10 -7.27
N SER A 249 7.69 8.56 -7.88
CA SER A 249 7.56 7.16 -8.21
C SER A 249 6.84 6.98 -9.55
N THR A 250 7.53 6.39 -10.54
CA THR A 250 6.98 6.11 -11.87
C THR A 250 7.61 4.87 -12.48
N GLN A 251 6.95 4.25 -13.44
CA GLN A 251 7.39 2.98 -14.02
C GLN A 251 8.63 3.13 -14.93
N GLY A 252 8.79 4.27 -15.61
CA GLY A 252 9.89 4.49 -16.54
C GLY A 252 11.21 4.83 -15.87
N ALA A 253 12.25 3.99 -16.01
CA ALA A 253 13.53 4.17 -15.32
C ALA A 253 14.23 5.52 -15.61
N ALA A 254 14.17 6.01 -16.84
CA ALA A 254 14.74 7.32 -17.19
C ALA A 254 13.93 8.46 -16.56
N LEU A 255 12.60 8.34 -16.56
CA LEU A 255 11.69 9.33 -15.98
C LEU A 255 11.72 9.30 -14.44
N GLN A 256 11.95 8.13 -13.84
CA GLN A 256 12.20 8.01 -12.41
C GLN A 256 13.43 8.84 -12.00
N ARG A 257 14.56 8.63 -12.66
CA ARG A 257 15.80 9.37 -12.37
C ARG A 257 15.66 10.86 -12.61
N LEU A 258 14.96 11.24 -13.68
CA LEU A 258 14.74 12.65 -14.00
C LEU A 258 13.87 13.33 -12.94
N GLY A 259 12.76 12.70 -12.56
CA GLY A 259 11.86 13.25 -11.55
C GLY A 259 12.51 13.35 -10.17
N GLU A 260 13.29 12.33 -9.76
CA GLU A 260 14.11 12.37 -8.53
C GLU A 260 15.10 13.56 -8.56
N LYS A 261 15.81 13.75 -9.69
CA LYS A 261 16.78 14.84 -9.86
C LYS A 261 16.11 16.22 -9.82
N LEU A 262 14.89 16.32 -10.33
CA LEU A 262 14.11 17.56 -10.32
C LEU A 262 13.34 17.79 -9.01
N GLY A 263 13.40 16.86 -8.06
CA GLY A 263 12.67 16.93 -6.80
C GLY A 263 11.16 16.87 -6.95
N LEU A 264 10.66 16.24 -8.03
CA LEU A 264 9.23 16.04 -8.25
C LEU A 264 8.64 15.06 -7.23
N ARG A 265 7.32 15.16 -7.01
CA ARG A 265 6.59 14.34 -6.05
C ARG A 265 5.26 13.93 -6.65
N ASN A 266 4.85 12.69 -6.42
CA ASN A 266 3.54 12.15 -6.80
C ASN A 266 3.10 11.03 -5.88
N THR A 267 3.93 10.67 -4.92
CA THR A 267 3.79 9.51 -4.04
C THR A 267 4.24 9.90 -2.65
N PHE A 268 3.65 9.29 -1.64
CA PHE A 268 4.03 9.53 -0.25
C PHE A 268 4.23 8.23 0.53
N GLY A 269 4.85 8.37 1.69
CA GLY A 269 4.85 7.44 2.81
C GLY A 269 4.71 8.21 4.11
N ILE A 270 4.23 7.55 5.14
CA ILE A 270 4.14 8.09 6.50
C ILE A 270 4.76 7.09 7.47
N GLU A 271 5.59 7.57 8.36
CA GLU A 271 6.08 6.81 9.51
C GLU A 271 5.52 7.45 10.77
N ALA A 272 4.56 6.77 11.39
CA ALA A 272 3.97 7.15 12.67
C ALA A 272 4.53 6.26 13.77
N THR A 273 5.37 6.83 14.63
CA THR A 273 6.11 6.08 15.66
C THR A 273 5.68 6.47 17.05
N ASP A 274 5.90 5.56 17.98
CA ASP A 274 5.57 5.73 19.39
C ASP A 274 4.05 5.92 19.63
N ARG A 275 3.28 4.85 19.37
CA ARG A 275 1.84 4.82 19.63
C ARG A 275 1.56 5.16 21.10
N ARG A 276 0.71 6.17 21.32
CA ARG A 276 0.31 6.60 22.65
C ARG A 276 -0.54 5.55 23.35
N PRO A 277 -0.34 5.28 24.66
CA PRO A 277 -1.24 4.43 25.43
C PRO A 277 -2.64 5.07 25.48
N GLY A 278 -3.70 4.29 25.24
CA GLY A 278 -5.08 4.76 25.38
C GLY A 278 -5.64 5.57 24.20
N GLY A 279 -4.94 5.68 23.09
CA GLY A 279 -5.46 6.27 21.85
C GLY A 279 -6.46 5.35 21.09
N SER A 280 -7.32 4.63 21.81
CA SER A 280 -8.49 4.02 21.21
C SER A 280 -9.50 5.13 21.01
N GLY A 281 -9.70 5.56 19.76
CA GLY A 281 -10.80 6.44 19.41
C GLY A 281 -12.08 5.92 20.08
N SER A 282 -12.75 6.79 20.79
CA SER A 282 -14.07 6.54 21.36
C SER A 282 -14.96 5.85 20.30
N ARG A 283 -15.58 4.79 20.75
CA ARG A 283 -16.56 3.98 20.02
C ARG A 283 -17.63 4.81 19.36
#